data_0d57742bc906bedee3d44ac2041fd133
#
_entry.id   0d57742bc906bedee3d44ac2041fd133
#
_cell.length_a   1.000
_cell.length_b   1.000
_cell.length_c   1.000
_cell.angle_alpha   90.00
_cell.angle_beta   90.00
_cell.angle_gamma   90.00
#
_symmetry.space_group_name_H-M   'P 1'
#
loop_
_entity.id
_entity.type
_entity.pdbx_description
1 polymer ?
#
loop_
_entity_poly.entity_id
_entity_poly.type
_entity_poly.pdbx_seq_one_letter_code
_entity_poly.pdbx_strand_id
1 'polypeptide(L)'
;MSAVKVEILQLPHGAGLPLPAYQTAHAAGLDLLAAVAENAPVVLEPGRYAMVPTGLSIALPEGFEAQVRPRSGLAAKHGVTVLNAPGTIDADYRGEVAVALIAQIVEALRTPA
;
A
#
# COMPACT_ATOMS: atom_id res chain seq x y z
N MET A 1 22.96 -15.86 -5.67
CA MET A 1 22.02 -15.30 -4.69
C MET A 1 20.65 -15.93 -4.90
N SER A 2 20.08 -16.48 -3.85
CA SER A 2 18.77 -17.12 -3.94
C SER A 2 17.65 -16.07 -3.90
N ALA A 3 16.61 -16.29 -4.69
CA ALA A 3 15.41 -15.49 -4.60
C ALA A 3 14.67 -15.79 -3.29
N VAL A 4 14.07 -14.78 -2.69
CA VAL A 4 13.20 -14.92 -1.53
C VAL A 4 11.80 -15.23 -2.03
N LYS A 5 11.23 -16.33 -1.55
CA LYS A 5 9.86 -16.73 -1.91
C LYS A 5 8.88 -16.16 -0.89
N VAL A 6 7.94 -15.36 -1.37
CA VAL A 6 6.83 -14.85 -0.57
C VAL A 6 5.55 -15.46 -1.10
N GLU A 7 4.83 -16.20 -0.26
CA GLU A 7 3.54 -16.76 -0.64
C GLU A 7 2.46 -15.71 -0.46
N ILE A 8 1.52 -15.67 -1.40
CA ILE A 8 0.42 -14.71 -1.40
C ILE A 8 -0.90 -15.46 -1.47
N LEU A 9 -1.81 -15.11 -0.56
CA LEU A 9 -3.20 -15.54 -0.60
C LEU A 9 -4.07 -14.36 -1.01
N GLN A 10 -4.79 -14.51 -2.11
CA GLN A 10 -5.75 -13.50 -2.56
C GLN A 10 -7.09 -13.74 -1.88
N LEU A 11 -7.55 -12.75 -1.10
CA LEU A 11 -8.80 -12.82 -0.36
C LEU A 11 -9.99 -12.58 -1.31
N PRO A 12 -11.22 -12.99 -0.93
CA PRO A 12 -12.37 -12.89 -1.83
C PRO A 12 -12.63 -11.48 -2.39
N HIS A 13 -12.49 -10.45 -1.59
CA HIS A 13 -12.71 -9.06 -2.05
C HIS A 13 -11.59 -8.52 -2.93
N GLY A 14 -10.48 -9.23 -3.04
CA GLY A 14 -9.41 -8.92 -3.99
C GLY A 14 -9.47 -9.74 -5.28
N ALA A 15 -10.45 -10.63 -5.39
CA ALA A 15 -10.60 -11.48 -6.58
C ALA A 15 -10.77 -10.61 -7.83
N GLY A 16 -10.07 -10.98 -8.91
CA GLY A 16 -10.09 -10.24 -10.16
C GLY A 16 -9.07 -9.13 -10.27
N LEU A 17 -8.47 -8.68 -9.16
CA LEU A 17 -7.36 -7.74 -9.22
C LEU A 17 -6.07 -8.47 -9.59
N PRO A 18 -5.19 -7.85 -10.40
CA PRO A 18 -3.88 -8.44 -10.66
C PRO A 18 -3.07 -8.52 -9.37
N LEU A 19 -2.26 -9.56 -9.23
CA LEU A 19 -1.31 -9.66 -8.13
C LEU A 19 -0.23 -8.58 -8.26
N PRO A 20 0.37 -8.15 -7.14
CA PRO A 20 1.48 -7.21 -7.19
C PRO A 20 2.60 -7.70 -8.11
N ALA A 21 3.13 -6.79 -8.89
CA ALA A 21 4.22 -7.08 -9.81
C ALA A 21 5.15 -5.88 -9.91
N TYR A 22 6.41 -6.16 -10.24
CA TYR A 22 7.35 -5.08 -10.55
C TYR A 22 6.91 -4.40 -11.84
N GLN A 23 6.71 -3.10 -11.80
CA GLN A 23 6.24 -2.34 -12.95
C GLN A 23 7.35 -2.07 -13.97
N THR A 24 8.60 -2.10 -13.54
CA THR A 24 9.77 -2.00 -14.40
C THR A 24 10.81 -3.05 -14.00
N ALA A 25 11.76 -3.35 -14.89
CA ALA A 25 12.79 -4.37 -14.66
C ALA A 25 13.67 -4.05 -13.44
N HIS A 26 13.83 -2.80 -13.10
CA HIS A 26 14.68 -2.36 -11.99
C HIS A 26 13.91 -1.71 -10.84
N ALA A 27 12.60 -1.89 -10.80
CA ALA A 27 11.80 -1.37 -9.70
C ALA A 27 12.22 -2.02 -8.38
N ALA A 28 12.36 -1.21 -7.33
CA ALA A 28 12.74 -1.70 -6.00
C ALA A 28 11.56 -2.36 -5.27
N GLY A 29 10.34 -1.96 -5.57
CA GLY A 29 9.14 -2.44 -4.90
C GLY A 29 8.03 -2.82 -5.86
N LEU A 30 7.00 -3.42 -5.30
CA LEU A 30 5.79 -3.84 -6.00
C LEU A 30 4.66 -2.89 -5.61
N ASP A 31 3.77 -2.59 -6.56
CA ASP A 31 2.60 -1.77 -6.27
C ASP A 31 1.48 -2.62 -5.64
N LEU A 32 0.88 -2.09 -4.57
CA LEU A 32 -0.34 -2.66 -3.99
C LEU A 32 -1.55 -1.92 -4.56
N LEU A 33 -2.62 -2.66 -4.81
CA LEU A 33 -3.87 -2.11 -5.32
C LEU A 33 -4.91 -2.07 -4.21
N ALA A 34 -5.78 -1.07 -4.24
CA ALA A 34 -6.91 -0.99 -3.33
C ALA A 34 -7.99 -1.99 -3.73
N ALA A 35 -8.32 -2.91 -2.83
CA ALA A 35 -9.36 -3.92 -3.07
C ALA A 35 -10.71 -3.40 -2.59
N VAL A 36 -11.21 -2.37 -3.28
CA VAL A 36 -12.51 -1.76 -2.99
C VAL A 36 -13.39 -1.85 -4.24
N ALA A 37 -14.71 -1.92 -4.04
CA ALA A 37 -15.64 -1.96 -5.16
C ALA A 37 -15.62 -0.64 -5.92
N GLU A 38 -15.78 -0.69 -7.25
CA GLU A 38 -15.80 0.51 -8.10
C GLU A 38 -16.92 1.48 -7.71
N ASN A 39 -18.05 0.96 -7.25
CA ASN A 39 -19.20 1.76 -6.83
C ASN A 39 -19.14 2.20 -5.37
N ALA A 40 -18.07 1.85 -4.65
CA ALA A 40 -17.87 2.23 -3.25
C ALA A 40 -16.43 2.67 -3.02
N PRO A 41 -15.97 3.73 -3.71
CA PRO A 41 -14.61 4.20 -3.55
C PRO A 41 -14.37 4.75 -2.15
N VAL A 42 -13.12 4.63 -1.68
CA VAL A 42 -12.70 5.27 -0.44
C VAL A 42 -12.40 6.73 -0.74
N VAL A 43 -13.08 7.62 0.00
CA VAL A 43 -12.87 9.06 -0.11
C VAL A 43 -11.96 9.51 1.04
N LEU A 44 -10.84 10.14 0.69
CA LEU A 44 -9.92 10.71 1.68
C LEU A 44 -10.09 12.23 1.71
N GLU A 45 -10.82 12.71 2.72
CA GLU A 45 -10.92 14.14 2.98
C GLU A 45 -9.56 14.69 3.45
N PRO A 46 -9.23 15.96 3.15
CA PRO A 46 -7.98 16.55 3.61
C PRO A 46 -7.80 16.43 5.12
N GLY A 47 -6.63 15.95 5.54
CA GLY A 47 -6.32 15.73 6.95
C GLY A 47 -6.92 14.45 7.56
N ARG A 48 -7.67 13.67 6.79
CA ARG A 48 -8.26 12.41 7.24
C ARG A 48 -7.47 11.22 6.75
N TYR A 49 -7.62 10.08 7.43
CA TYR A 49 -7.00 8.83 7.00
C TYR A 49 -8.04 7.72 6.97
N ALA A 50 -7.71 6.67 6.24
CA ALA A 50 -8.52 5.45 6.17
C ALA A 50 -7.62 4.23 6.00
N MET A 51 -8.07 3.10 6.53
CA MET A 51 -7.44 1.81 6.27
C MET A 51 -7.96 1.27 4.95
N VAL A 52 -7.07 1.14 3.96
CA VAL A 52 -7.45 0.69 2.62
C VAL A 52 -7.04 -0.78 2.48
N PRO A 53 -8.00 -1.69 2.23
CA PRO A 53 -7.70 -3.11 2.06
C PRO A 53 -6.98 -3.37 0.75
N THR A 54 -6.09 -4.35 0.73
CA THR A 54 -5.41 -4.80 -0.49
C THR A 54 -5.97 -6.12 -1.03
N GLY A 55 -6.76 -6.82 -0.24
CA GLY A 55 -7.25 -8.16 -0.60
C GLY A 55 -6.18 -9.23 -0.56
N LEU A 56 -5.05 -8.97 0.09
CA LEU A 56 -3.91 -9.88 0.12
C LEU A 56 -3.50 -10.22 1.55
N SER A 57 -3.17 -11.50 1.76
CA SER A 57 -2.42 -11.97 2.91
C SER A 57 -1.12 -12.55 2.41
N ILE A 58 -0.02 -12.27 3.09
CA ILE A 58 1.30 -12.74 2.66
C ILE A 58 1.96 -13.58 3.74
N ALA A 59 2.84 -14.48 3.33
CA ALA A 59 3.65 -15.29 4.22
C ALA A 59 5.12 -15.03 3.93
N LEU A 60 5.75 -14.26 4.79
CA LEU A 60 7.17 -13.96 4.69
C LEU A 60 7.99 -15.07 5.35
N PRO A 61 9.17 -15.40 4.80
CA PRO A 61 10.10 -16.29 5.48
C PRO A 61 10.58 -15.70 6.79
N GLU A 62 10.90 -16.56 7.75
CA GLU A 62 11.52 -16.13 9.00
C GLU A 62 12.82 -15.36 8.73
N GLY A 63 13.04 -14.29 9.48
CA GLY A 63 14.19 -13.41 9.32
C GLY A 63 13.99 -12.27 8.33
N PHE A 64 12.79 -12.18 7.72
CA PHE A 64 12.46 -11.11 6.78
C PHE A 64 11.28 -10.28 7.29
N GLU A 65 11.22 -9.04 6.84
CA GLU A 65 10.06 -8.17 7.00
C GLU A 65 9.70 -7.57 5.65
N ALA A 66 8.45 -7.12 5.51
CA ALA A 66 8.06 -6.29 4.39
C ALA A 66 7.76 -4.88 4.88
N GLN A 67 7.99 -3.89 4.04
CA GLN A 67 7.69 -2.51 4.35
C GLN A 67 6.72 -1.94 3.31
N VAL A 68 5.65 -1.32 3.80
CA VAL A 68 4.72 -0.57 2.95
C VAL A 68 5.18 0.88 2.93
N ARG A 69 5.47 1.39 1.74
CA ARG A 69 5.98 2.75 1.53
C ARG A 69 5.05 3.54 0.65
N PRO A 70 5.01 4.87 0.80
CA PRO A 70 4.20 5.71 -0.07
C PRO A 70 4.74 5.73 -1.50
N ARG A 71 3.84 5.95 -2.45
CA ARG A 71 4.21 6.20 -3.84
C ARG A 71 4.51 7.68 -4.01
N SER A 72 5.71 7.97 -4.52
CA SER A 72 6.16 9.35 -4.69
C SER A 72 5.25 10.17 -5.60
N GLY A 73 4.68 9.56 -6.64
CA GLY A 73 3.76 10.25 -7.54
C GLY A 73 2.46 10.69 -6.87
N LEU A 74 1.88 9.82 -6.02
CA LEU A 74 0.68 10.17 -5.25
C LEU A 74 0.99 11.25 -4.21
N ALA A 75 2.13 11.14 -3.55
CA ALA A 75 2.55 12.15 -2.57
C ALA A 75 2.77 13.52 -3.23
N ALA A 76 3.48 13.54 -4.34
CA ALA A 76 3.83 14.78 -5.04
C ALA A 76 2.63 15.47 -5.69
N LYS A 77 1.71 14.69 -6.29
CA LYS A 77 0.58 15.23 -7.05
C LYS A 77 -0.66 15.47 -6.22
N HIS A 78 -0.91 14.60 -5.25
CA HIS A 78 -2.18 14.58 -4.52
C HIS A 78 -2.03 14.70 -3.01
N GLY A 79 -0.81 14.76 -2.50
CA GLY A 79 -0.57 14.82 -1.06
C GLY A 79 -1.00 13.57 -0.31
N VAL A 80 -1.10 12.42 -0.98
CA VAL A 80 -1.50 11.15 -0.38
C VAL A 80 -0.26 10.38 0.01
N THR A 81 -0.20 9.94 1.26
CA THR A 81 0.91 9.15 1.78
C THR A 81 0.42 8.06 2.73
N VAL A 82 1.33 7.23 3.17
CA VAL A 82 1.07 6.21 4.19
C VAL A 82 1.28 6.83 5.55
N LEU A 83 0.25 6.81 6.39
CA LEU A 83 0.24 7.49 7.69
C LEU A 83 1.39 7.04 8.59
N ASN A 84 1.68 5.75 8.61
CA ASN A 84 2.70 5.13 9.46
C ASN A 84 3.96 4.75 8.68
N ALA A 85 4.29 5.46 7.61
CA ALA A 85 5.42 5.08 6.76
C ALA A 85 6.76 5.07 7.50
N PRO A 86 7.56 3.98 7.36
CA PRO A 86 7.19 2.76 6.68
C PRO A 86 6.26 1.89 7.55
N GLY A 87 5.26 1.27 6.92
CA GLY A 87 4.44 0.28 7.62
C GLY A 87 5.15 -1.07 7.61
N THR A 88 5.40 -1.64 8.76
CA THR A 88 6.13 -2.90 8.88
C THR A 88 5.18 -4.08 8.91
N ILE A 89 5.47 -5.10 8.10
CA ILE A 89 4.77 -6.39 8.10
C ILE A 89 5.76 -7.42 8.64
N ASP A 90 5.43 -7.98 9.79
CA ASP A 90 6.26 -8.98 10.45
C ASP A 90 6.17 -10.34 9.75
N ALA A 91 7.20 -11.16 9.90
CA ALA A 91 7.25 -12.49 9.27
C ALA A 91 6.11 -13.41 9.73
N ASP A 92 5.61 -13.25 10.95
CA ASP A 92 4.53 -14.06 11.51
C ASP A 92 3.13 -13.47 11.28
N TYR A 93 3.03 -12.31 10.62
CA TYR A 93 1.72 -11.72 10.32
C TYR A 93 1.05 -12.45 9.15
N ARG A 94 -0.18 -12.92 9.37
CA ARG A 94 -0.98 -13.62 8.35
C ARG A 94 -2.32 -12.96 8.08
N GLY A 95 -2.57 -11.82 8.71
CA GLY A 95 -3.78 -11.04 8.43
C GLY A 95 -3.71 -10.35 7.06
N GLU A 96 -4.80 -9.72 6.69
CA GLU A 96 -4.83 -8.93 5.47
C GLU A 96 -3.87 -7.74 5.55
N VAL A 97 -3.14 -7.48 4.46
CA VAL A 97 -2.34 -6.28 4.33
C VAL A 97 -3.29 -5.11 4.05
N ALA A 98 -3.41 -4.20 4.99
CA ALA A 98 -4.20 -2.98 4.84
C ALA A 98 -3.26 -1.78 4.97
N VAL A 99 -3.53 -0.75 4.19
CA VAL A 99 -2.66 0.43 4.12
C VAL A 99 -3.38 1.63 4.70
N ALA A 100 -2.77 2.25 5.73
CA ALA A 100 -3.29 3.47 6.32
C ALA A 100 -2.90 4.66 5.44
N LEU A 101 -3.83 5.13 4.59
CA LEU A 101 -3.60 6.28 3.72
C LEU A 101 -4.15 7.56 4.34
N ILE A 102 -3.40 8.63 4.23
CA ILE A 102 -3.81 9.97 4.68
C ILE A 102 -3.69 10.97 3.53
N ALA A 103 -4.67 11.85 3.40
CA ALA A 103 -4.61 12.97 2.47
C ALA A 103 -4.10 14.20 3.22
N GLN A 104 -2.93 14.68 2.83
CA GLN A 104 -2.33 15.89 3.41
C GLN A 104 -3.06 17.15 2.94
N ILE A 105 -2.98 18.21 3.72
CA ILE A 105 -3.55 19.51 3.34
C ILE A 105 -2.56 20.21 2.41
N VAL A 106 -2.62 19.86 1.13
CA VAL A 106 -1.66 20.36 0.13
C VAL A 106 -1.77 21.87 -0.07
N GLU A 107 -2.96 22.43 0.07
CA GLU A 107 -3.21 23.86 -0.08
C GLU A 107 -2.32 24.71 0.84
N ALA A 108 -2.14 24.26 2.10
CA ALA A 108 -1.30 24.96 3.06
C ALA A 108 0.16 25.07 2.62
N LEU A 109 0.63 24.12 1.83
CA LEU A 109 2.00 24.05 1.35
C LEU A 109 2.24 24.97 0.12
N ARG A 110 1.17 25.48 -0.48
CA ARG A 110 1.25 26.36 -1.64
C ARG A 110 1.19 27.84 -1.29
N THR A 111 0.94 28.16 -0.02
CA THR A 111 0.89 29.52 0.43
C THR A 111 2.26 30.19 0.28
N PRO A 112 2.37 31.31 -0.43
CA PRO A 112 3.66 31.99 -0.55
C PRO A 112 4.19 32.41 0.80
N ALA A 113 5.48 32.24 0.97
CA ALA A 113 6.15 32.68 2.21
C ALA A 113 6.12 34.20 2.33
#